data_eab8be59b79a492c74db72e2ed6f7bd9
#
_entry.id   eab8be59b79a492c74db72e2ed6f7bd9
#
_cell.length_a   1.000
_cell.length_b   1.000
_cell.length_c   1.000
_cell.angle_alpha   90.00
_cell.angle_beta   90.00
_cell.angle_gamma   90.00
#
_symmetry.space_group_name_H-M   'P 1'
#
loop_
_entity.id
_entity.type
_entity.pdbx_description
1 polymer ?
#
loop_
_entity_poly.entity_id
_entity_poly.type
_entity_poly.pdbx_seq_one_letter_code
_entity_poly.pdbx_strand_id
1 'polypeptide(L)'
;KMPFNGFIHTSDWNHFIKCQDSFPIAFEVIALVLQKHMFNDYNEARSSVHIDPIGCVNDLCLEKKNIILKLRTADICPECMNKVRGILSIAEIQHALNIMESLRVKMLFSQNFKQNVPLSKLVIDSKHRIFLPDFGNIEIKLRPLEKALYRLYLDHPEGIGLSFLCDYREQLNNIYKEISSIGDLEEMKARIDDIVNVTKSSAVEKISKIKAAFVKAIGEELAKHYYIHGGNGEVKKVVLDRELFIRTELN
;
A
#
# COMPACT_ATOMS: atom_id res chain seq x y z
N LYS A 1 -25.97 37.98 5.93
CA LYS A 1 -25.88 36.50 5.91
C LYS A 1 -25.61 36.07 7.34
N MET A 2 -26.53 35.30 7.97
CA MET A 2 -26.19 34.65 9.24
C MET A 2 -25.09 33.62 9.00
N PRO A 3 -24.09 33.52 9.89
CA PRO A 3 -23.06 32.53 9.75
C PRO A 3 -23.66 31.12 9.86
N PHE A 4 -23.41 30.27 8.88
CA PHE A 4 -23.72 28.85 8.94
C PHE A 4 -22.72 28.19 9.91
N ASN A 5 -23.18 27.82 11.09
CA ASN A 5 -22.37 27.14 12.08
C ASN A 5 -22.68 25.64 12.00
N GLY A 6 -21.67 24.85 11.73
CA GLY A 6 -21.77 23.39 11.75
C GLY A 6 -21.02 22.80 12.94
N PHE A 7 -21.39 21.59 13.33
CA PHE A 7 -20.74 20.84 14.39
C PHE A 7 -20.02 19.64 13.80
N ILE A 8 -18.83 19.36 14.31
CA ILE A 8 -18.05 18.18 13.96
C ILE A 8 -17.80 17.38 15.22
N HIS A 9 -18.10 16.10 15.17
CA HIS A 9 -17.76 15.18 16.25
C HIS A 9 -16.26 14.83 16.16
N THR A 10 -15.51 15.04 17.24
CA THR A 10 -14.07 14.83 17.28
C THR A 10 -13.62 13.66 18.16
N SER A 11 -14.54 13.01 18.90
CA SER A 11 -14.21 11.94 19.85
C SER A 11 -14.91 10.63 19.53
N ASP A 12 -14.41 9.54 20.11
CA ASP A 12 -15.04 8.21 20.16
C ASP A 12 -15.32 7.53 18.81
N TRP A 13 -14.60 7.92 17.75
CA TRP A 13 -14.75 7.29 16.43
C TRP A 13 -14.38 5.81 16.44
N ASN A 14 -13.40 5.41 17.27
CA ASN A 14 -12.92 4.03 17.36
C ASN A 14 -13.99 3.01 17.76
N HIS A 15 -15.10 3.45 18.41
CA HIS A 15 -16.25 2.58 18.70
C HIS A 15 -17.05 2.21 17.44
N PHE A 16 -16.97 3.01 16.40
CA PHE A 16 -17.79 2.87 15.19
C PHE A 16 -16.95 2.48 13.97
N ILE A 17 -15.74 3.02 13.85
CA ILE A 17 -14.84 2.81 12.71
C ILE A 17 -13.43 2.58 13.24
N LYS A 18 -12.83 1.42 12.92
CA LYS A 18 -11.43 1.12 13.27
C LYS A 18 -10.48 1.81 12.30
N CYS A 19 -10.30 3.12 12.44
CA CYS A 19 -9.36 3.92 11.68
C CYS A 19 -8.81 5.05 12.56
N GLN A 20 -7.87 5.85 12.03
CA GLN A 20 -7.42 7.05 12.71
C GLN A 20 -8.57 8.07 12.78
N ASP A 21 -8.81 8.67 13.94
CA ASP A 21 -9.89 9.63 14.17
C ASP A 21 -9.82 10.85 13.23
N SER A 22 -8.64 11.17 12.72
CA SER A 22 -8.44 12.24 11.74
C SER A 22 -9.20 12.03 10.42
N PHE A 23 -9.46 10.78 10.00
CA PHE A 23 -10.15 10.52 8.74
C PHE A 23 -11.64 10.88 8.77
N PRO A 24 -12.44 10.40 9.74
CA PRO A 24 -13.84 10.83 9.86
C PRO A 24 -13.96 12.33 10.14
N ILE A 25 -13.06 12.93 10.93
CA ILE A 25 -13.05 14.36 11.18
C ILE A 25 -12.80 15.14 9.88
N ALA A 26 -11.80 14.75 9.09
CA ALA A 26 -11.51 15.40 7.80
C ALA A 26 -12.68 15.28 6.82
N PHE A 27 -13.35 14.12 6.80
CA PHE A 27 -14.55 13.93 5.98
C PHE A 27 -15.67 14.90 6.39
N GLU A 28 -15.96 15.01 7.70
CA GLU A 28 -17.01 15.92 8.21
C GLU A 28 -16.68 17.40 7.90
N VAL A 29 -15.40 17.80 7.95
CA VAL A 29 -14.98 19.15 7.54
C VAL A 29 -15.34 19.42 6.09
N ILE A 30 -15.02 18.48 5.19
CA ILE A 30 -15.32 18.62 3.75
C ILE A 30 -16.83 18.63 3.51
N ALA A 31 -17.56 17.74 4.18
CA ALA A 31 -19.02 17.70 4.11
C ALA A 31 -19.64 19.04 4.52
N LEU A 32 -19.19 19.64 5.62
CA LEU A 32 -19.66 20.95 6.08
C LEU A 32 -19.34 22.06 5.07
N VAL A 33 -18.14 22.06 4.48
CA VAL A 33 -17.76 23.04 3.44
C VAL A 33 -18.71 22.92 2.24
N LEU A 34 -18.98 21.71 1.78
CA LEU A 34 -19.93 21.46 0.67
C LEU A 34 -21.35 21.91 1.06
N GLN A 35 -21.85 21.55 2.24
CA GLN A 35 -23.16 21.99 2.74
C GLN A 35 -23.30 23.50 2.80
N LYS A 36 -22.24 24.19 3.26
CA LYS A 36 -22.22 25.66 3.31
C LYS A 36 -22.40 26.30 1.90
N HIS A 37 -21.94 25.62 0.86
CA HIS A 37 -22.09 26.09 -0.53
C HIS A 37 -23.41 25.59 -1.17
N MET A 38 -24.09 24.60 -0.59
CA MET A 38 -25.37 24.13 -1.09
C MET A 38 -26.54 25.06 -0.75
N PHE A 39 -26.40 25.86 0.33
CA PHE A 39 -27.53 26.59 0.91
C PHE A 39 -27.19 28.07 1.11
N ASN A 40 -28.18 28.92 0.84
CA ASN A 40 -28.04 30.37 1.02
C ASN A 40 -28.23 30.81 2.48
N ASP A 41 -29.08 30.09 3.21
CA ASP A 41 -29.38 30.37 4.60
C ASP A 41 -29.73 29.10 5.38
N TYR A 42 -29.95 29.25 6.70
CA TYR A 42 -30.26 28.18 7.61
C TYR A 42 -31.61 27.50 7.34
N ASN A 43 -32.62 28.26 6.90
CA ASN A 43 -33.96 27.71 6.65
C ASN A 43 -33.94 26.79 5.44
N GLU A 44 -33.25 27.20 4.37
CA GLU A 44 -33.04 26.38 3.18
C GLU A 44 -32.26 25.11 3.56
N ALA A 45 -31.19 25.24 4.33
CA ALA A 45 -30.42 24.09 4.83
C ALA A 45 -31.32 23.11 5.60
N ARG A 46 -32.10 23.61 6.56
CA ARG A 46 -32.99 22.79 7.40
C ARG A 46 -34.07 22.07 6.60
N SER A 47 -34.65 22.71 5.60
CA SER A 47 -35.72 22.11 4.78
C SER A 47 -35.19 21.14 3.72
N SER A 48 -33.90 21.17 3.45
CA SER A 48 -33.27 20.39 2.36
C SER A 48 -32.39 19.24 2.83
N VAL A 49 -32.17 19.08 4.15
CA VAL A 49 -31.44 17.93 4.68
C VAL A 49 -32.23 16.63 4.46
N HIS A 50 -31.54 15.55 4.21
CA HIS A 50 -32.15 14.23 4.17
C HIS A 50 -32.37 13.74 5.61
N ILE A 51 -33.64 13.63 6.02
CA ILE A 51 -34.00 13.14 7.37
C ILE A 51 -33.72 11.64 7.46
N ASP A 52 -34.04 10.90 6.42
CA ASP A 52 -33.69 9.49 6.27
C ASP A 52 -32.32 9.39 5.58
N PRO A 53 -31.30 8.82 6.25
CA PRO A 53 -29.97 8.73 5.70
C PRO A 53 -29.92 7.87 4.42
N ILE A 54 -29.47 8.45 3.32
CA ILE A 54 -29.28 7.78 2.02
C ILE A 54 -27.81 7.61 1.64
N GLY A 55 -26.89 8.06 2.49
CA GLY A 55 -25.45 8.06 2.25
C GLY A 55 -24.91 9.32 1.61
N CYS A 56 -25.70 10.38 1.50
CA CYS A 56 -25.30 11.68 0.96
C CYS A 56 -24.60 12.53 2.02
N VAL A 57 -23.67 13.39 1.60
CA VAL A 57 -23.03 14.38 2.50
C VAL A 57 -24.02 15.28 3.23
N ASN A 58 -25.24 15.43 2.69
CA ASN A 58 -26.32 16.24 3.25
C ASN A 58 -27.29 15.47 4.17
N ASP A 59 -26.98 14.23 4.52
CA ASP A 59 -27.78 13.47 5.47
C ASP A 59 -27.72 14.08 6.87
N LEU A 60 -28.88 14.20 7.52
CA LEU A 60 -29.00 14.59 8.92
C LEU A 60 -28.72 13.39 9.81
N CYS A 61 -27.54 13.33 10.40
CA CYS A 61 -27.14 12.24 11.28
C CYS A 61 -27.17 12.72 12.74
N LEU A 62 -28.26 12.46 13.45
CA LEU A 62 -28.41 12.80 14.85
C LEU A 62 -27.60 11.91 15.79
N GLU A 63 -27.30 10.68 15.35
CA GLU A 63 -26.51 9.72 16.09
C GLU A 63 -25.28 9.31 15.29
N LYS A 64 -24.14 9.11 15.96
CA LYS A 64 -22.89 8.70 15.30
C LYS A 64 -23.02 7.44 14.47
N LYS A 65 -23.79 6.45 14.89
CA LYS A 65 -24.03 5.23 14.12
C LYS A 65 -24.58 5.51 12.72
N ASN A 66 -25.40 6.55 12.57
CA ASN A 66 -26.00 6.95 11.29
C ASN A 66 -24.97 7.65 10.37
N ILE A 67 -23.96 8.30 10.96
CA ILE A 67 -22.87 8.94 10.20
C ILE A 67 -22.03 7.90 9.45
N ILE A 68 -21.98 6.65 9.93
CA ILE A 68 -21.17 5.60 9.30
C ILE A 68 -21.57 5.36 7.85
N LEU A 69 -22.85 5.38 7.54
CA LEU A 69 -23.33 5.23 6.16
C LEU A 69 -22.79 6.37 5.29
N LYS A 70 -22.96 7.62 5.72
CA LYS A 70 -22.47 8.82 5.06
C LYS A 70 -20.95 8.78 4.83
N LEU A 71 -20.17 8.38 5.85
CA LEU A 71 -18.72 8.23 5.75
C LEU A 71 -18.28 7.15 4.76
N ARG A 72 -19.04 6.07 4.63
CA ARG A 72 -18.72 4.92 3.78
C ARG A 72 -19.16 5.08 2.35
N THR A 73 -20.23 5.80 2.09
CA THR A 73 -20.65 6.15 0.74
C THR A 73 -19.79 7.26 0.16
N ALA A 74 -19.47 8.28 0.98
CA ALA A 74 -18.72 9.47 0.57
C ALA A 74 -19.27 10.08 -0.72
N ASP A 75 -20.60 10.17 -0.83
CA ASP A 75 -21.29 10.52 -2.06
C ASP A 75 -22.14 11.78 -1.90
N ILE A 76 -22.53 12.36 -3.02
CA ILE A 76 -23.43 13.49 -3.11
C ILE A 76 -24.58 13.09 -4.04
N CYS A 77 -25.81 13.07 -3.54
CA CYS A 77 -26.96 12.71 -4.37
C CYS A 77 -27.17 13.73 -5.52
N PRO A 78 -27.89 13.35 -6.59
CA PRO A 78 -28.09 14.23 -7.76
C PRO A 78 -28.70 15.58 -7.41
N GLU A 79 -29.62 15.65 -6.46
CA GLU A 79 -30.26 16.91 -6.03
C GLU A 79 -29.27 17.84 -5.33
N CYS A 80 -28.49 17.32 -4.40
CA CYS A 80 -27.43 18.07 -3.73
C CYS A 80 -26.32 18.47 -4.69
N MET A 81 -25.95 17.58 -5.62
CA MET A 81 -24.96 17.87 -6.65
C MET A 81 -25.39 19.04 -7.54
N ASN A 82 -26.67 19.14 -7.92
CA ASN A 82 -27.18 20.26 -8.71
C ASN A 82 -27.05 21.60 -7.97
N LYS A 83 -27.25 21.60 -6.63
CA LYS A 83 -27.05 22.81 -5.81
C LYS A 83 -25.57 23.23 -5.76
N VAL A 84 -24.66 22.27 -5.58
CA VAL A 84 -23.21 22.53 -5.56
C VAL A 84 -22.73 23.08 -6.90
N ARG A 85 -23.17 22.49 -8.03
CA ARG A 85 -22.80 22.91 -9.40
C ARG A 85 -23.20 24.35 -9.73
N GLY A 86 -24.22 24.88 -9.09
CA GLY A 86 -24.62 26.28 -9.27
C GLY A 86 -23.66 27.29 -8.63
N ILE A 87 -22.73 26.84 -7.76
CA ILE A 87 -21.90 27.73 -6.94
C ILE A 87 -20.41 27.43 -7.09
N LEU A 88 -20.01 26.16 -7.11
CA LEU A 88 -18.63 25.72 -7.23
C LEU A 88 -18.28 25.35 -8.68
N SER A 89 -17.04 25.60 -9.06
CA SER A 89 -16.51 25.14 -10.34
C SER A 89 -16.40 23.62 -10.39
N ILE A 90 -16.39 23.04 -11.59
CA ILE A 90 -16.21 21.60 -11.81
C ILE A 90 -14.91 21.11 -11.17
N ALA A 91 -13.84 21.89 -11.24
CA ALA A 91 -12.55 21.53 -10.66
C ALA A 91 -12.59 21.42 -9.12
N GLU A 92 -13.28 22.36 -8.44
CA GLU A 92 -13.45 22.35 -6.99
C GLU A 92 -14.29 21.16 -6.53
N ILE A 93 -15.38 20.86 -7.25
CA ILE A 93 -16.22 19.67 -6.97
C ILE A 93 -15.40 18.40 -7.15
N GLN A 94 -14.66 18.27 -8.25
CA GLN A 94 -13.84 17.09 -8.51
C GLN A 94 -12.77 16.90 -7.44
N HIS A 95 -12.15 17.99 -6.99
CA HIS A 95 -11.14 17.94 -5.92
C HIS A 95 -11.76 17.46 -4.59
N ALA A 96 -12.90 18.01 -4.20
CA ALA A 96 -13.61 17.59 -2.98
C ALA A 96 -13.99 16.10 -3.05
N LEU A 97 -14.55 15.62 -4.17
CA LEU A 97 -14.91 14.22 -4.37
C LEU A 97 -13.67 13.30 -4.29
N ASN A 98 -12.56 13.67 -4.87
CA ASN A 98 -11.33 12.89 -4.82
C ASN A 98 -10.79 12.75 -3.38
N ILE A 99 -10.87 13.82 -2.58
CA ILE A 99 -10.47 13.75 -1.16
C ILE A 99 -11.43 12.85 -0.39
N MET A 100 -12.74 13.02 -0.57
CA MET A 100 -13.76 12.21 0.10
C MET A 100 -13.58 10.72 -0.23
N GLU A 101 -13.35 10.37 -1.50
CA GLU A 101 -13.08 8.99 -1.92
C GLU A 101 -11.80 8.44 -1.28
N SER A 102 -10.74 9.23 -1.22
CA SER A 102 -9.49 8.85 -0.54
C SER A 102 -9.70 8.55 0.94
N LEU A 103 -10.51 9.36 1.63
CA LEU A 103 -10.87 9.15 3.03
C LEU A 103 -11.78 7.92 3.19
N ARG A 104 -12.78 7.76 2.31
CA ARG A 104 -13.66 6.59 2.28
C ARG A 104 -12.88 5.29 2.21
N VAL A 105 -11.93 5.20 1.28
CA VAL A 105 -11.09 4.00 1.12
C VAL A 105 -10.34 3.67 2.42
N LYS A 106 -9.81 4.68 3.13
CA LYS A 106 -9.11 4.48 4.41
C LYS A 106 -10.02 4.03 5.56
N MET A 107 -11.32 4.31 5.47
CA MET A 107 -12.33 3.91 6.45
C MET A 107 -13.02 2.58 6.14
N LEU A 108 -12.68 1.90 5.04
CA LEU A 108 -13.26 0.59 4.70
C LEU A 108 -12.77 -0.52 5.64
N PHE A 109 -13.63 -1.47 5.96
CA PHE A 109 -13.27 -2.65 6.76
C PHE A 109 -12.12 -3.46 6.16
N SER A 110 -12.08 -3.58 4.82
CA SER A 110 -11.03 -4.29 4.12
C SER A 110 -9.63 -3.70 4.32
N GLN A 111 -9.54 -2.39 4.57
CA GLN A 111 -8.25 -1.74 4.86
C GLN A 111 -7.75 -2.12 6.25
N ASN A 112 -8.65 -2.17 7.25
CA ASN A 112 -8.29 -2.63 8.59
C ASN A 112 -7.82 -4.09 8.59
N PHE A 113 -8.45 -4.95 7.77
CA PHE A 113 -8.01 -6.31 7.58
C PHE A 113 -6.61 -6.38 6.96
N LYS A 114 -6.36 -5.63 5.89
CA LYS A 114 -5.03 -5.57 5.23
C LYS A 114 -3.92 -5.06 6.16
N GLN A 115 -4.21 -4.09 7.03
CA GLN A 115 -3.25 -3.54 7.99
C GLN A 115 -2.90 -4.52 9.11
N ASN A 116 -3.79 -5.46 9.43
CA ASN A 116 -3.63 -6.40 10.54
C ASN A 116 -3.31 -7.84 10.09
N VAL A 117 -3.06 -8.07 8.79
CA VAL A 117 -2.61 -9.39 8.33
C VAL A 117 -1.17 -9.60 8.83
N PRO A 118 -0.91 -10.61 9.67
CA PRO A 118 0.44 -10.91 10.10
C PRO A 118 1.30 -11.30 8.90
N LEU A 119 2.56 -10.91 8.91
CA LEU A 119 3.50 -11.30 7.88
C LEU A 119 3.75 -12.81 7.95
N SER A 120 3.79 -13.45 6.80
CA SER A 120 4.19 -14.85 6.69
C SER A 120 5.69 -15.01 6.92
N LYS A 121 6.06 -16.16 7.44
CA LYS A 121 7.44 -16.62 7.33
C LYS A 121 7.84 -16.70 5.86
N LEU A 122 9.11 -16.39 5.58
CA LEU A 122 9.75 -16.63 4.29
C LEU A 122 10.65 -17.83 4.43
N VAL A 123 10.33 -18.90 3.74
CA VAL A 123 11.08 -20.16 3.80
C VAL A 123 11.80 -20.40 2.48
N ILE A 124 13.11 -20.65 2.56
CA ILE A 124 13.90 -21.15 1.44
C ILE A 124 14.21 -22.62 1.69
N ASP A 125 13.69 -23.51 0.85
CA ASP A 125 13.91 -24.95 0.96
C ASP A 125 15.28 -25.38 0.42
N SER A 126 15.61 -26.66 0.63
CA SER A 126 16.86 -27.28 0.15
C SER A 126 17.04 -27.25 -1.38
N LYS A 127 15.97 -27.02 -2.16
CA LYS A 127 15.99 -26.84 -3.63
C LYS A 127 15.99 -25.35 -4.02
N HIS A 128 16.30 -24.45 -3.08
CA HIS A 128 16.31 -22.99 -3.28
C HIS A 128 14.98 -22.42 -3.80
N ARG A 129 13.84 -23.08 -3.49
CA ARG A 129 12.51 -22.54 -3.75
C ARG A 129 12.09 -21.68 -2.57
N ILE A 130 11.37 -20.59 -2.87
CA ILE A 130 10.96 -19.60 -1.89
C ILE A 130 9.47 -19.74 -1.64
N PHE A 131 9.07 -19.91 -0.38
CA PHE A 131 7.67 -20.11 0.02
C PHE A 131 7.24 -19.10 1.08
N LEU A 132 5.96 -18.78 1.08
CA LEU A 132 5.25 -18.04 2.12
C LEU A 132 4.19 -18.95 2.75
N PRO A 133 4.54 -19.75 3.78
CA PRO A 133 3.66 -20.80 4.32
C PRO A 133 2.34 -20.26 4.84
N ASP A 134 2.37 -19.14 5.59
CA ASP A 134 1.19 -18.60 6.26
C ASP A 134 0.22 -17.91 5.29
N PHE A 135 0.62 -17.73 4.02
CA PHE A 135 -0.24 -17.25 2.93
C PHE A 135 -0.73 -18.38 2.01
N GLY A 136 -0.94 -19.59 2.57
CA GLY A 136 -1.38 -20.74 1.80
C GLY A 136 -0.25 -21.45 1.06
N ASN A 137 0.96 -21.40 1.61
CA ASN A 137 2.16 -22.02 1.06
C ASN A 137 2.48 -21.57 -0.38
N ILE A 138 2.31 -20.29 -0.65
CA ILE A 138 2.56 -19.71 -1.97
C ILE A 138 4.05 -19.79 -2.32
N GLU A 139 4.38 -20.33 -3.49
CA GLU A 139 5.73 -20.32 -4.05
C GLU A 139 6.00 -19.03 -4.83
N ILE A 140 7.06 -18.32 -4.47
CA ILE A 140 7.57 -17.18 -5.23
C ILE A 140 8.54 -17.66 -6.30
N LYS A 141 8.07 -17.67 -7.54
CA LYS A 141 8.85 -18.18 -8.69
C LYS A 141 9.84 -17.13 -9.18
N LEU A 142 11.11 -17.35 -8.93
CA LEU A 142 12.23 -16.56 -9.43
C LEU A 142 13.15 -17.41 -10.30
N ARG A 143 13.81 -16.80 -11.26
CA ARG A 143 14.88 -17.44 -12.05
C ARG A 143 16.14 -17.63 -11.19
N PRO A 144 17.04 -18.56 -11.53
CA PRO A 144 18.21 -18.87 -10.70
C PRO A 144 19.05 -17.63 -10.31
N LEU A 145 19.29 -16.72 -11.25
CA LEU A 145 20.07 -15.51 -11.00
C LEU A 145 19.33 -14.50 -10.11
N GLU A 146 18.00 -14.39 -10.24
CA GLU A 146 17.15 -13.58 -9.38
C GLU A 146 17.11 -14.15 -7.95
N LYS A 147 17.05 -15.49 -7.82
CA LYS A 147 17.16 -16.17 -6.52
C LYS A 147 18.51 -15.92 -5.85
N ALA A 148 19.60 -16.00 -6.60
CA ALA A 148 20.94 -15.76 -6.09
C ALA A 148 21.10 -14.32 -5.57
N LEU A 149 20.64 -13.34 -6.35
CA LEU A 149 20.66 -11.94 -5.95
C LEU A 149 19.77 -11.69 -4.71
N TYR A 150 18.57 -12.27 -4.70
CA TYR A 150 17.64 -12.13 -3.57
C TYR A 150 18.23 -12.74 -2.28
N ARG A 151 18.84 -13.92 -2.39
CA ARG A 151 19.51 -14.57 -1.25
C ARG A 151 20.68 -13.73 -0.72
N LEU A 152 21.49 -13.13 -1.60
CA LEU A 152 22.56 -12.22 -1.19
C LEU A 152 22.01 -11.08 -0.30
N TYR A 153 20.90 -10.44 -0.69
CA TYR A 153 20.28 -9.39 0.11
C TYR A 153 19.64 -9.89 1.41
N LEU A 154 19.16 -11.13 1.44
CA LEU A 154 18.70 -11.76 2.70
C LEU A 154 19.85 -12.05 3.64
N ASP A 155 21.03 -12.40 3.14
CA ASP A 155 22.22 -12.64 3.95
C ASP A 155 22.84 -11.33 4.50
N HIS A 156 22.46 -10.17 3.92
CA HIS A 156 22.91 -8.84 4.29
C HIS A 156 21.76 -7.92 4.73
N PRO A 157 21.27 -8.05 5.99
CA PRO A 157 20.15 -7.24 6.49
C PRO A 157 20.45 -5.74 6.61
N GLU A 158 21.71 -5.38 6.75
CA GLU A 158 22.21 -4.01 6.68
C GLU A 158 21.95 -3.39 5.30
N GLY A 159 21.83 -4.25 4.27
CA GLY A 159 21.62 -3.90 2.88
C GLY A 159 22.92 -3.66 2.11
N ILE A 160 22.80 -3.63 0.80
CA ILE A 160 23.92 -3.43 -0.13
C ILE A 160 23.58 -2.28 -1.08
N GLY A 161 24.46 -1.29 -1.17
CA GLY A 161 24.39 -0.25 -2.20
C GLY A 161 24.75 -0.83 -3.59
N LEU A 162 24.04 -0.42 -4.63
CA LEU A 162 24.31 -0.93 -5.98
C LEU A 162 25.74 -0.66 -6.44
N SER A 163 26.34 0.45 -6.01
CA SER A 163 27.74 0.80 -6.30
C SER A 163 28.77 -0.11 -5.62
N PHE A 164 28.37 -0.80 -4.56
CA PHE A 164 29.22 -1.72 -3.80
C PHE A 164 28.91 -3.19 -4.11
N LEU A 165 28.01 -3.48 -5.05
CA LEU A 165 27.66 -4.86 -5.40
C LEU A 165 28.85 -5.65 -5.96
N CYS A 166 29.83 -4.98 -6.55
CA CYS A 166 31.08 -5.59 -7.03
C CYS A 166 31.90 -6.25 -5.91
N ASP A 167 31.84 -5.73 -4.69
CA ASP A 167 32.56 -6.27 -3.53
C ASP A 167 32.00 -7.65 -3.11
N TYR A 168 30.76 -7.93 -3.47
CA TYR A 168 30.05 -9.19 -3.20
C TYR A 168 30.08 -10.17 -4.39
N ARG A 169 30.89 -9.90 -5.40
CA ARG A 169 30.97 -10.72 -6.63
C ARG A 169 31.23 -12.19 -6.34
N GLU A 170 32.21 -12.49 -5.49
CA GLU A 170 32.58 -13.88 -5.16
C GLU A 170 31.45 -14.60 -4.39
N GLN A 171 30.87 -13.93 -3.40
CA GLN A 171 29.73 -14.46 -2.64
C GLN A 171 28.54 -14.74 -3.58
N LEU A 172 28.18 -13.78 -4.45
CA LEU A 172 27.07 -13.95 -5.40
C LEU A 172 27.33 -15.11 -6.38
N ASN A 173 28.59 -15.26 -6.84
CA ASN A 173 28.98 -16.36 -7.71
C ASN A 173 28.83 -17.72 -7.00
N ASN A 174 29.23 -17.83 -5.75
CA ASN A 174 29.07 -19.05 -4.96
C ASN A 174 27.60 -19.41 -4.74
N ILE A 175 26.77 -18.43 -4.37
CA ILE A 175 25.31 -18.62 -4.26
C ILE A 175 24.71 -19.06 -5.59
N TYR A 176 25.13 -18.45 -6.71
CA TYR A 176 24.60 -18.78 -8.03
C TYR A 176 24.97 -20.19 -8.48
N LYS A 177 26.19 -20.65 -8.15
CA LYS A 177 26.61 -22.04 -8.41
C LYS A 177 25.74 -23.06 -7.68
N GLU A 178 25.34 -22.78 -6.43
CA GLU A 178 24.44 -23.67 -5.68
C GLU A 178 23.06 -23.78 -6.30
N ILE A 179 22.55 -22.70 -6.89
CA ILE A 179 21.17 -22.61 -7.38
C ILE A 179 21.03 -22.99 -8.86
N SER A 180 22.10 -22.75 -9.64
CA SER A 180 22.06 -22.92 -11.10
C SER A 180 22.43 -24.34 -11.51
N SER A 181 21.70 -24.85 -12.50
CA SER A 181 22.04 -26.09 -13.20
C SER A 181 22.98 -25.86 -14.40
N ILE A 182 23.49 -24.65 -14.60
CA ILE A 182 24.40 -24.32 -15.70
C ILE A 182 25.75 -24.94 -15.40
N GLY A 183 26.23 -25.80 -16.30
CA GLY A 183 27.53 -26.47 -16.18
C GLY A 183 28.73 -25.61 -16.66
N ASP A 184 28.48 -24.55 -17.44
CA ASP A 184 29.53 -23.69 -17.98
C ASP A 184 29.89 -22.56 -16.97
N LEU A 185 31.09 -22.67 -16.41
CA LEU A 185 31.59 -21.73 -15.41
C LEU A 185 31.88 -20.35 -16.00
N GLU A 186 32.26 -20.26 -17.27
CA GLU A 186 32.55 -18.97 -17.92
C GLU A 186 31.24 -18.21 -18.20
N GLU A 187 30.21 -18.90 -18.64
CA GLU A 187 28.90 -18.31 -18.81
C GLU A 187 28.34 -17.80 -17.47
N MET A 188 28.52 -18.56 -16.38
CA MET A 188 28.11 -18.15 -15.04
C MET A 188 28.82 -16.88 -14.58
N LYS A 189 30.16 -16.82 -14.74
CA LYS A 189 30.94 -15.63 -14.41
C LYS A 189 30.49 -14.41 -15.21
N ALA A 190 30.30 -14.56 -16.53
CA ALA A 190 29.83 -13.47 -17.38
C ALA A 190 28.47 -12.90 -16.93
N ARG A 191 27.55 -13.75 -16.50
CA ARG A 191 26.24 -13.32 -15.96
C ARG A 191 26.37 -12.58 -14.64
N ILE A 192 27.30 -13.00 -13.76
CA ILE A 192 27.56 -12.30 -12.50
C ILE A 192 28.24 -10.96 -12.76
N ASP A 193 29.23 -10.93 -13.66
CA ASP A 193 29.92 -9.69 -14.06
C ASP A 193 28.94 -8.65 -14.61
N ASP A 194 27.93 -9.11 -15.30
CA ASP A 194 26.87 -8.25 -15.83
C ASP A 194 26.01 -7.61 -14.71
N ILE A 195 25.75 -8.37 -13.63
CA ILE A 195 24.98 -7.88 -12.49
C ILE A 195 25.79 -6.91 -11.64
N VAL A 196 27.04 -7.22 -11.35
CA VAL A 196 27.85 -6.39 -10.46
C VAL A 196 28.41 -5.14 -11.15
N ASN A 197 28.26 -5.04 -12.47
CA ASN A 197 28.71 -3.89 -13.24
C ASN A 197 27.75 -2.70 -13.04
N VAL A 198 28.21 -1.68 -12.35
CA VAL A 198 27.45 -0.47 -12.01
C VAL A 198 26.98 0.30 -13.25
N THR A 199 27.70 0.21 -14.38
CA THR A 199 27.32 0.91 -15.61
C THR A 199 26.16 0.25 -16.35
N LYS A 200 25.85 -1.02 -15.99
CA LYS A 200 24.75 -1.78 -16.57
C LYS A 200 23.51 -1.73 -15.63
N SER A 201 22.34 -1.67 -16.23
CA SER A 201 21.07 -1.70 -15.48
C SER A 201 20.65 -3.12 -15.04
N SER A 202 21.50 -4.13 -15.22
CA SER A 202 21.17 -5.55 -15.00
C SER A 202 20.71 -5.85 -13.58
N ALA A 203 21.40 -5.32 -12.56
CA ALA A 203 20.99 -5.49 -11.16
C ALA A 203 19.60 -4.88 -10.88
N VAL A 204 19.37 -3.66 -11.38
CA VAL A 204 18.07 -2.96 -11.22
C VAL A 204 16.95 -3.74 -11.89
N GLU A 205 17.20 -4.28 -13.09
CA GLU A 205 16.24 -5.12 -13.81
C GLU A 205 15.87 -6.37 -12.99
N LYS A 206 16.86 -7.06 -12.40
CA LYS A 206 16.59 -8.25 -11.58
C LYS A 206 15.83 -7.91 -10.30
N ILE A 207 16.20 -6.82 -9.62
CA ILE A 207 15.46 -6.33 -8.45
C ILE A 207 14.01 -6.01 -8.81
N SER A 208 13.76 -5.38 -9.96
CA SER A 208 12.40 -5.10 -10.44
C SER A 208 11.60 -6.38 -10.73
N LYS A 209 12.26 -7.42 -11.28
CA LYS A 209 11.61 -8.73 -11.51
C LYS A 209 11.29 -9.45 -10.20
N ILE A 210 12.19 -9.37 -9.22
CA ILE A 210 11.94 -9.90 -7.86
C ILE A 210 10.72 -9.19 -7.25
N LYS A 211 10.68 -7.85 -7.28
CA LYS A 211 9.53 -7.08 -6.83
C LYS A 211 8.24 -7.53 -7.52
N ALA A 212 8.25 -7.62 -8.85
CA ALA A 212 7.08 -8.01 -9.64
C ALA A 212 6.57 -9.42 -9.26
N ALA A 213 7.47 -10.37 -8.96
CA ALA A 213 7.10 -11.72 -8.55
C ALA A 213 6.36 -11.73 -7.20
N PHE A 214 6.85 -10.98 -6.20
CA PHE A 214 6.18 -10.85 -4.90
C PHE A 214 4.85 -10.11 -5.03
N VAL A 215 4.81 -8.99 -5.75
CA VAL A 215 3.58 -8.21 -5.95
C VAL A 215 2.50 -9.05 -6.64
N LYS A 216 2.88 -9.83 -7.65
CA LYS A 216 1.96 -10.74 -8.34
C LYS A 216 1.39 -11.82 -7.41
N ALA A 217 2.19 -12.32 -6.47
CA ALA A 217 1.82 -13.40 -5.59
C ALA A 217 0.91 -12.96 -4.42
N ILE A 218 1.23 -11.82 -3.78
CA ILE A 218 0.60 -11.40 -2.52
C ILE A 218 0.11 -9.95 -2.49
N GLY A 219 0.17 -9.24 -3.62
CA GLY A 219 -0.24 -7.84 -3.73
C GLY A 219 0.81 -6.85 -3.17
N GLU A 220 0.75 -5.59 -3.62
CA GLU A 220 1.76 -4.55 -3.32
C GLU A 220 1.94 -4.32 -1.81
N GLU A 221 0.84 -4.25 -1.05
CA GLU A 221 0.86 -3.91 0.37
C GLU A 221 1.62 -4.92 1.24
N LEU A 222 1.48 -6.21 0.97
CA LEU A 222 2.22 -7.24 1.68
C LEU A 222 3.62 -7.43 1.10
N ALA A 223 3.75 -7.37 -0.22
CA ALA A 223 5.01 -7.61 -0.91
C ALA A 223 6.13 -6.65 -0.50
N LYS A 224 5.80 -5.40 -0.10
CA LYS A 224 6.78 -4.40 0.34
C LYS A 224 7.67 -4.85 1.50
N HIS A 225 7.26 -5.83 2.29
CA HIS A 225 8.06 -6.38 3.37
C HIS A 225 9.08 -7.42 2.91
N TYR A 226 8.89 -8.01 1.72
CA TYR A 226 9.64 -9.18 1.24
C TYR A 226 10.60 -8.88 0.10
N TYR A 227 10.32 -7.92 -0.78
CA TYR A 227 11.21 -7.61 -1.90
C TYR A 227 12.35 -6.65 -1.51
N ILE A 228 13.37 -6.58 -2.36
CA ILE A 228 14.51 -5.68 -2.20
C ILE A 228 14.07 -4.27 -2.58
N HIS A 229 14.17 -3.31 -1.68
CA HIS A 229 13.84 -1.92 -1.95
C HIS A 229 14.85 -0.93 -1.36
N GLY A 230 14.81 0.30 -1.83
CA GLY A 230 15.66 1.43 -1.48
C GLY A 230 15.63 2.47 -2.61
N GLY A 231 15.86 3.73 -2.29
CA GLY A 231 15.90 4.84 -3.24
C GLY A 231 17.08 4.76 -4.22
N ASN A 232 17.11 5.68 -5.19
CA ASN A 232 18.27 5.85 -6.07
C ASN A 232 19.44 6.40 -5.23
N GLY A 233 20.61 5.73 -5.34
CA GLY A 233 21.79 6.08 -4.56
C GLY A 233 21.76 5.61 -3.10
N GLU A 234 20.67 5.03 -2.64
CA GLU A 234 20.54 4.49 -1.29
C GLU A 234 20.91 3.01 -1.22
N VAL A 235 21.19 2.56 -0.01
CA VAL A 235 21.37 1.14 0.31
C VAL A 235 20.03 0.41 0.07
N LYS A 236 20.11 -0.69 -0.66
CA LYS A 236 18.94 -1.55 -0.92
C LYS A 236 18.94 -2.72 0.05
N LYS A 237 17.74 -3.06 0.56
CA LYS A 237 17.58 -4.15 1.53
C LYS A 237 16.19 -4.79 1.47
N VAL A 238 16.07 -5.97 2.06
CA VAL A 238 14.80 -6.59 2.43
C VAL A 238 14.49 -6.21 3.88
N VAL A 239 13.28 -5.68 4.15
CA VAL A 239 12.90 -5.19 5.50
C VAL A 239 12.17 -6.23 6.33
N LEU A 240 12.07 -7.47 5.85
CA LEU A 240 11.47 -8.56 6.60
C LEU A 240 12.23 -8.80 7.91
N ASP A 241 11.50 -8.97 9.01
CA ASP A 241 12.08 -9.34 10.28
C ASP A 241 12.84 -10.68 10.16
N ARG A 242 14.03 -10.73 10.74
CA ARG A 242 14.89 -11.94 10.71
C ARG A 242 14.25 -13.15 11.35
N GLU A 243 13.41 -12.98 12.34
CA GLU A 243 12.69 -14.08 12.98
C GLU A 243 11.71 -14.77 12.02
N LEU A 244 11.27 -14.06 10.97
CA LEU A 244 10.38 -14.58 9.94
C LEU A 244 11.14 -15.24 8.78
N PHE A 245 12.48 -15.15 8.73
CA PHE A 245 13.27 -15.78 7.68
C PHE A 245 13.79 -17.14 8.14
N ILE A 246 13.43 -18.20 7.42
CA ILE A 246 13.83 -19.59 7.68
C ILE A 246 14.53 -20.15 6.44
N ARG A 247 15.72 -20.67 6.64
CA ARG A 247 16.46 -21.43 5.64
C ARG A 247 16.59 -22.88 6.08
N THR A 248 16.08 -23.79 5.29
CA THR A 248 16.25 -25.23 5.55
C THR A 248 17.58 -25.65 4.92
N GLU A 249 18.56 -25.96 5.75
CA GLU A 249 19.83 -26.50 5.28
C GLU A 249 19.65 -27.93 4.73
N LEU A 250 20.48 -28.27 3.73
CA LEU A 250 20.59 -29.68 3.27
C LEU A 250 21.28 -30.46 4.41
N ASN A 251 20.55 -31.38 5.04
CA ASN A 251 21.15 -32.44 5.86
C ASN A 251 21.82 -33.47 4.95
#